data_e3b9262822bda37dcf2d918085246377
#
_entry.id   e3b9262822bda37dcf2d918085246377
#
_cell.length_a   1.000
_cell.length_b   1.000
_cell.length_c   1.000
_cell.angle_alpha   90.00
_cell.angle_beta   90.00
_cell.angle_gamma   90.00
#
_symmetry.space_group_name_H-M   'P 1'
#
loop_
_entity.id
_entity.type
_entity.pdbx_description
1 polymer ?
#
loop_
_entity_poly.entity_id
_entity_poly.type
_entity_poly.pdbx_seq_one_letter_code
_entity_poly.pdbx_strand_id
1 'polypeptide(L)'
;MRWRIALVVAVVLIVAGLAASVQTRPATTLVLATTTSTRDTGLLDYLDPLFAAETGIQVQYVAVGTGLALDMAARGDSDVAMVHAPSLEEAFMAQGHGLCRSAVMYNRFLIVGPASDPAGVSGLRNATLAFQKIRQTDSTFISRGDNSGTNVKEKAIWGQVGYTPSPANDSWYLETGQGMGATLTVASEKHAYTLTDDGTYYALQSSLDLQILVAGDPFLFNQYHIIVVSPSQHANVKVDAALEYAHWLVSPRGQALIGGYEIGGHRLFTPNYDRTDLGVC
;
A
#
# COMPACT_ATOMS: atom_id res chain seq x y z
N MET A 1 54.95 44.45 2.17
CA MET A 1 54.33 43.74 1.01
C MET A 1 54.29 42.22 1.15
N ARG A 2 55.31 41.55 1.66
CA ARG A 2 55.38 40.09 1.86
C ARG A 2 54.38 39.53 2.87
N TRP A 3 54.02 40.24 3.93
CA TRP A 3 53.06 39.77 4.95
C TRP A 3 51.59 39.78 4.48
N ARG A 4 51.21 40.68 3.57
CA ARG A 4 49.84 40.72 3.00
C ARG A 4 49.60 39.58 2.04
N ILE A 5 50.63 39.12 1.33
CA ILE A 5 50.52 37.99 0.40
C ILE A 5 50.38 36.66 1.20
N ALA A 6 51.09 36.49 2.33
CA ALA A 6 50.99 35.33 3.17
C ALA A 6 49.59 35.16 3.81
N LEU A 7 48.97 36.28 4.20
CA LEU A 7 47.63 36.28 4.79
C LEU A 7 46.55 35.92 3.75
N VAL A 8 46.66 36.37 2.53
CA VAL A 8 45.72 36.07 1.43
C VAL A 8 45.82 34.58 1.03
N VAL A 9 47.05 34.04 0.97
CA VAL A 9 47.24 32.60 0.66
C VAL A 9 46.71 31.72 1.77
N ALA A 10 46.86 32.09 3.06
CA ALA A 10 46.31 31.33 4.18
C ALA A 10 44.79 31.32 4.20
N VAL A 11 44.13 32.45 3.90
CA VAL A 11 42.67 32.56 3.80
C VAL A 11 42.11 31.74 2.63
N VAL A 12 42.79 31.78 1.48
CA VAL A 12 42.35 30.96 0.30
C VAL A 12 42.49 29.47 0.56
N LEU A 13 43.55 29.03 1.28
CA LEU A 13 43.72 27.63 1.65
C LEU A 13 42.70 27.16 2.71
N ILE A 14 42.28 28.02 3.64
CA ILE A 14 41.24 27.72 4.62
C ILE A 14 39.86 27.62 3.94
N VAL A 15 39.55 28.52 3.00
CA VAL A 15 38.27 28.45 2.25
C VAL A 15 38.23 27.24 1.29
N ALA A 16 39.36 26.88 0.67
CA ALA A 16 39.46 25.67 -0.14
C ALA A 16 39.37 24.37 0.71
N GLY A 17 39.91 24.38 1.94
CA GLY A 17 39.80 23.25 2.87
C GLY A 17 38.38 23.06 3.41
N LEU A 18 37.59 24.11 3.60
CA LEU A 18 36.19 24.05 4.03
C LEU A 18 35.25 23.62 2.89
N ALA A 19 35.61 23.87 1.63
CA ALA A 19 34.84 23.41 0.49
C ALA A 19 35.05 21.92 0.12
N ALA A 20 36.13 21.30 0.63
CA ALA A 20 36.53 19.94 0.27
C ALA A 20 35.91 18.82 1.11
N SER A 21 35.01 19.10 2.08
CA SER A 21 34.47 18.09 3.01
C SER A 21 32.97 17.81 2.87
N VAL A 22 32.33 18.20 1.77
CA VAL A 22 31.05 17.60 1.43
C VAL A 22 31.32 16.26 0.74
N GLN A 23 31.72 15.28 1.52
CA GLN A 23 31.68 13.89 1.12
C GLN A 23 30.18 13.55 0.94
N THR A 24 29.70 13.60 -0.29
CA THR A 24 28.42 12.99 -0.63
C THR A 24 28.55 11.49 -0.39
N ARG A 25 28.10 11.02 0.77
CA ARG A 25 27.88 9.57 0.94
C ARG A 25 27.01 9.12 -0.24
N PRO A 26 27.36 7.99 -0.91
CA PRO A 26 26.45 7.47 -1.92
C PRO A 26 25.08 7.30 -1.27
N ALA A 27 24.05 7.86 -1.91
CA ALA A 27 22.70 7.78 -1.40
C ALA A 27 22.32 6.30 -1.24
N THR A 28 21.97 5.91 -0.01
CA THR A 28 21.48 4.55 0.24
C THR A 28 20.12 4.42 -0.45
N THR A 29 19.97 3.41 -1.30
CA THR A 29 18.68 3.10 -1.92
C THR A 29 18.02 1.96 -1.19
N LEU A 30 16.83 2.20 -0.64
CA LEU A 30 15.96 1.23 -0.01
C LEU A 30 14.99 0.66 -1.06
N VAL A 31 14.81 -0.66 -1.10
CA VAL A 31 13.83 -1.31 -1.98
C VAL A 31 12.59 -1.67 -1.19
N LEU A 32 11.45 -1.12 -1.59
CA LEU A 32 10.13 -1.35 -1.00
C LEU A 32 9.27 -2.23 -1.91
N ALA A 33 8.88 -3.42 -1.47
CA ALA A 33 7.82 -4.19 -2.11
C ALA A 33 6.45 -3.74 -1.57
N THR A 34 5.52 -3.37 -2.45
CA THR A 34 4.22 -2.86 -2.03
C THR A 34 3.10 -3.29 -2.99
N THR A 35 1.90 -2.74 -2.78
CA THR A 35 0.72 -3.11 -3.59
C THR A 35 0.39 -2.07 -4.63
N THR A 36 -0.26 -2.53 -5.71
CA THR A 36 -0.77 -1.62 -6.75
C THR A 36 -1.79 -0.63 -6.20
N SER A 37 -2.61 -1.02 -5.22
CA SER A 37 -3.55 -0.10 -4.55
C SER A 37 -2.80 1.04 -3.87
N THR A 38 -1.68 0.77 -3.16
CA THR A 38 -0.88 1.82 -2.52
C THR A 38 -0.27 2.76 -3.55
N ARG A 39 0.28 2.22 -4.65
CA ARG A 39 0.80 3.03 -5.76
C ARG A 39 -0.28 3.91 -6.38
N ASP A 40 -1.44 3.33 -6.70
CA ASP A 40 -2.52 3.99 -7.45
C ASP A 40 -3.15 5.15 -6.67
N THR A 41 -2.94 5.22 -5.35
CA THR A 41 -3.31 6.39 -4.53
C THR A 41 -2.32 7.55 -4.63
N GLY A 42 -1.10 7.35 -5.15
CA GLY A 42 -0.05 8.36 -5.18
C GLY A 42 0.59 8.68 -3.82
N LEU A 43 0.22 7.98 -2.74
CA LEU A 43 0.72 8.26 -1.38
C LEU A 43 2.25 8.13 -1.29
N LEU A 44 2.85 7.12 -1.94
CA LEU A 44 4.30 6.90 -1.91
C LEU A 44 5.04 8.01 -2.66
N ASP A 45 4.52 8.45 -3.81
CA ASP A 45 5.08 9.54 -4.58
C ASP A 45 5.07 10.87 -3.80
N TYR A 46 4.18 10.99 -2.81
CA TYR A 46 4.14 12.12 -1.87
C TYR A 46 5.10 11.91 -0.68
N LEU A 47 5.14 10.73 -0.06
CA LEU A 47 5.91 10.48 1.17
C LEU A 47 7.40 10.26 0.92
N ASP A 48 7.77 9.46 -0.09
CA ASP A 48 9.15 9.00 -0.28
C ASP A 48 10.14 10.14 -0.58
N PRO A 49 9.79 11.19 -1.36
CA PRO A 49 10.66 12.35 -1.51
C PRO A 49 10.88 13.14 -0.21
N LEU A 50 9.88 13.19 0.69
CA LEU A 50 9.99 13.85 1.98
C LEU A 50 10.91 13.07 2.91
N PHE A 51 10.76 11.75 2.96
CA PHE A 51 11.68 10.88 3.68
C PHE A 51 13.12 11.01 3.17
N ALA A 52 13.30 10.99 1.86
CA ALA A 52 14.62 11.14 1.25
C ALA A 52 15.28 12.49 1.55
N ALA A 53 14.51 13.57 1.60
CA ALA A 53 15.01 14.90 1.95
C ALA A 53 15.44 14.99 3.43
N GLU A 54 14.78 14.26 4.32
CA GLU A 54 15.06 14.25 5.77
C GLU A 54 16.23 13.33 6.14
N THR A 55 16.40 12.19 5.45
CA THR A 55 17.35 11.12 5.84
C THR A 55 18.51 10.92 4.86
N GLY A 56 18.37 11.36 3.61
CA GLY A 56 19.30 11.04 2.51
C GLY A 56 19.13 9.63 1.93
N ILE A 57 18.14 8.84 2.40
CA ILE A 57 17.84 7.50 1.90
C ILE A 57 16.79 7.61 0.79
N GLN A 58 17.11 7.08 -0.39
CA GLN A 58 16.17 7.04 -1.52
C GLN A 58 15.33 5.78 -1.45
N VAL A 59 14.01 5.88 -1.60
CA VAL A 59 13.12 4.74 -1.68
C VAL A 59 12.80 4.42 -3.15
N GLN A 60 12.97 3.17 -3.53
CA GLN A 60 12.50 2.64 -4.81
C GLN A 60 11.46 1.56 -4.53
N TYR A 61 10.22 1.76 -4.98
CA TYR A 61 9.18 0.78 -4.75
C TYR A 61 8.83 -0.05 -5.98
N VAL A 62 8.47 -1.32 -5.74
CA VAL A 62 7.88 -2.23 -6.73
C VAL A 62 6.46 -2.55 -6.27
N ALA A 63 5.47 -2.16 -7.08
CA ALA A 63 4.05 -2.33 -6.77
C ALA A 63 3.44 -3.51 -7.54
N VAL A 64 3.05 -4.54 -6.79
CA VAL A 64 2.47 -5.80 -7.30
C VAL A 64 1.29 -6.25 -6.42
N GLY A 65 0.77 -7.44 -6.57
CA GLY A 65 -0.19 -8.01 -5.60
C GLY A 65 0.50 -8.39 -4.28
N THR A 66 -0.23 -8.40 -3.15
CA THR A 66 0.35 -8.68 -1.82
C THR A 66 1.14 -9.97 -1.78
N GLY A 67 0.62 -11.07 -2.35
CA GLY A 67 1.34 -12.35 -2.38
C GLY A 67 2.69 -12.23 -3.04
N LEU A 68 2.75 -11.62 -4.23
CA LEU A 68 4.02 -11.41 -4.95
C LEU A 68 4.95 -10.43 -4.24
N ALA A 69 4.44 -9.39 -3.58
CA ALA A 69 5.25 -8.47 -2.78
C ALA A 69 5.94 -9.20 -1.60
N LEU A 70 5.19 -10.06 -0.91
CA LEU A 70 5.74 -10.89 0.16
C LEU A 70 6.71 -11.97 -0.37
N ASP A 71 6.45 -12.55 -1.55
CA ASP A 71 7.37 -13.48 -2.20
C ASP A 71 8.71 -12.80 -2.57
N MET A 72 8.67 -11.55 -3.07
CA MET A 72 9.88 -10.75 -3.31
C MET A 72 10.65 -10.52 -2.01
N ALA A 73 9.95 -10.14 -0.95
CA ALA A 73 10.54 -9.93 0.37
C ALA A 73 11.12 -11.24 0.95
N ALA A 74 10.44 -12.37 0.78
CA ALA A 74 10.90 -13.69 1.22
C ALA A 74 12.18 -14.15 0.50
N ARG A 75 12.44 -13.68 -0.74
CA ARG A 75 13.68 -13.95 -1.47
C ARG A 75 14.79 -12.93 -1.20
N GLY A 76 14.53 -11.88 -0.42
CA GLY A 76 15.49 -10.78 -0.19
C GLY A 76 15.63 -9.82 -1.39
N ASP A 77 14.64 -9.80 -2.29
CA ASP A 77 14.58 -8.87 -3.43
C ASP A 77 14.11 -7.46 -3.01
N SER A 78 13.64 -7.31 -1.77
CA SER A 78 13.32 -6.02 -1.13
C SER A 78 13.84 -5.96 0.29
N ASP A 79 14.01 -4.74 0.82
CA ASP A 79 14.44 -4.47 2.18
C ASP A 79 13.25 -4.38 3.15
N VAL A 80 12.11 -3.90 2.63
CA VAL A 80 10.84 -3.75 3.35
C VAL A 80 9.67 -4.18 2.47
N ALA A 81 8.56 -4.55 3.11
CA ALA A 81 7.27 -4.74 2.45
C ALA A 81 6.21 -3.88 3.13
N MET A 82 5.36 -3.19 2.35
CA MET A 82 4.17 -2.49 2.86
C MET A 82 2.93 -3.04 2.16
N VAL A 83 2.13 -3.78 2.91
CA VAL A 83 1.03 -4.61 2.41
C VAL A 83 -0.19 -4.55 3.33
N HIS A 84 -1.32 -5.14 2.91
CA HIS A 84 -2.60 -5.07 3.62
C HIS A 84 -3.41 -6.39 3.53
N ALA A 85 -2.77 -7.52 3.80
CA ALA A 85 -3.43 -8.81 3.92
C ALA A 85 -2.94 -9.54 5.18
N PRO A 86 -3.51 -9.25 6.37
CA PRO A 86 -3.01 -9.73 7.66
C PRO A 86 -2.71 -11.23 7.70
N SER A 87 -3.56 -12.08 7.10
CA SER A 87 -3.34 -13.53 7.10
C SER A 87 -2.07 -13.97 6.34
N LEU A 88 -1.74 -13.30 5.22
CA LEU A 88 -0.51 -13.57 4.47
C LEU A 88 0.71 -13.01 5.21
N GLU A 89 0.58 -11.85 5.83
CA GLU A 89 1.63 -11.21 6.61
C GLU A 89 1.99 -12.04 7.86
N GLU A 90 0.99 -12.57 8.56
CA GLU A 90 1.18 -13.45 9.72
C GLU A 90 1.90 -14.73 9.32
N ALA A 91 1.55 -15.33 8.19
CA ALA A 91 2.25 -16.50 7.66
C ALA A 91 3.71 -16.17 7.31
N PHE A 92 3.97 -15.01 6.69
CA PHE A 92 5.31 -14.50 6.37
C PHE A 92 6.16 -14.31 7.64
N MET A 93 5.60 -13.68 8.68
CA MET A 93 6.27 -13.50 9.98
C MET A 93 6.54 -14.84 10.66
N ALA A 94 5.57 -15.77 10.66
CA ALA A 94 5.73 -17.09 11.27
C ALA A 94 6.82 -17.94 10.59
N GLN A 95 7.08 -17.71 9.31
CA GLN A 95 8.16 -18.36 8.55
C GLN A 95 9.54 -17.71 8.80
N GLY A 96 9.61 -16.64 9.61
CA GLY A 96 10.85 -15.94 9.97
C GLY A 96 11.40 -15.02 8.86
N HIS A 97 10.60 -14.72 7.82
CA HIS A 97 11.01 -13.81 6.74
C HIS A 97 11.00 -12.35 7.16
N GLY A 98 10.16 -11.97 8.13
CA GLY A 98 10.12 -10.62 8.69
C GLY A 98 10.91 -10.52 9.99
N LEU A 99 11.65 -9.42 10.17
CA LEU A 99 12.28 -9.04 11.43
C LEU A 99 11.25 -8.48 12.40
N CYS A 100 10.42 -7.57 11.92
CA CYS A 100 9.37 -6.91 12.67
C CYS A 100 8.25 -6.43 11.74
N ARG A 101 7.07 -6.16 12.31
CA ARG A 101 5.86 -5.71 11.60
C ARG A 101 5.16 -4.64 12.43
N SER A 102 4.84 -3.49 11.81
CA SER A 102 4.11 -2.40 12.46
C SER A 102 2.90 -1.96 11.65
N ALA A 103 1.81 -1.64 12.32
CA ALA A 103 0.68 -0.94 11.72
C ALA A 103 1.12 0.47 11.31
N VAL A 104 0.71 0.92 10.14
CA VAL A 104 1.04 2.26 9.63
C VAL A 104 -0.22 3.11 9.48
N MET A 105 -1.21 2.55 8.83
CA MET A 105 -2.43 3.23 8.46
C MET A 105 -3.53 2.24 8.12
N TYR A 106 -4.76 2.70 8.05
CA TYR A 106 -5.85 1.91 7.51
C TYR A 106 -6.71 2.75 6.57
N ASN A 107 -7.42 2.05 5.71
CA ASN A 107 -8.58 2.57 4.99
C ASN A 107 -9.71 1.52 5.05
N ARG A 108 -10.67 1.59 4.13
CA ARG A 108 -11.78 0.63 4.11
C ARG A 108 -11.97 0.07 2.71
N PHE A 109 -12.46 -1.16 2.66
CA PHE A 109 -12.99 -1.67 1.41
C PHE A 109 -14.40 -1.13 1.19
N LEU A 110 -14.75 -1.04 -0.10
CA LEU A 110 -16.05 -0.65 -0.62
C LEU A 110 -16.52 -1.70 -1.61
N ILE A 111 -17.83 -1.94 -1.68
CA ILE A 111 -18.43 -2.60 -2.83
C ILE A 111 -18.99 -1.49 -3.71
N VAL A 112 -18.48 -1.41 -4.92
CA VAL A 112 -18.91 -0.44 -5.93
C VAL A 112 -19.59 -1.17 -7.09
N GLY A 113 -20.44 -0.45 -7.81
CA GLY A 113 -21.18 -1.01 -8.95
C GLY A 113 -21.92 0.06 -9.72
N PRO A 114 -22.70 -0.34 -10.75
CA PRO A 114 -23.44 0.58 -11.57
C PRO A 114 -24.57 1.27 -10.80
N ALA A 115 -24.92 2.49 -11.21
CA ALA A 115 -26.01 3.26 -10.58
C ALA A 115 -27.37 2.54 -10.67
N SER A 116 -27.57 1.64 -11.63
CA SER A 116 -28.78 0.83 -11.79
C SER A 116 -28.99 -0.22 -10.72
N ASP A 117 -27.91 -0.61 -10.02
CA ASP A 117 -27.90 -1.57 -8.91
C ASP A 117 -28.81 -2.81 -9.10
N PRO A 118 -28.60 -3.65 -10.14
CA PRO A 118 -29.50 -4.76 -10.45
C PRO A 118 -29.59 -5.81 -9.30
N ALA A 119 -28.58 -5.90 -8.45
CA ALA A 119 -28.60 -6.80 -7.29
C ALA A 119 -29.32 -6.19 -6.06
N GLY A 120 -29.63 -4.90 -6.07
CA GLY A 120 -30.31 -4.22 -4.96
C GLY A 120 -29.48 -4.22 -3.67
N VAL A 121 -28.19 -3.86 -3.76
CA VAL A 121 -27.25 -3.85 -2.63
C VAL A 121 -27.00 -2.45 -2.07
N SER A 122 -27.46 -1.41 -2.75
CA SER A 122 -27.23 -0.03 -2.35
C SER A 122 -27.76 0.27 -0.95
N GLY A 123 -26.93 0.92 -0.14
CA GLY A 123 -27.24 1.27 1.25
C GLY A 123 -27.05 0.14 2.26
N LEU A 124 -26.70 -1.06 1.85
CA LEU A 124 -26.36 -2.14 2.78
C LEU A 124 -25.09 -1.79 3.56
N ARG A 125 -25.05 -2.26 4.83
CA ARG A 125 -23.88 -2.19 5.71
C ARG A 125 -23.41 -3.61 6.10
N ASN A 126 -23.61 -4.57 5.20
CA ASN A 126 -23.23 -5.96 5.35
C ASN A 126 -22.70 -6.48 4.01
N ALA A 127 -21.40 -6.67 3.93
CA ALA A 127 -20.71 -7.10 2.73
C ALA A 127 -21.08 -8.54 2.31
N THR A 128 -21.26 -9.42 3.30
CA THR A 128 -21.67 -10.82 3.05
C THR A 128 -23.06 -10.89 2.41
N LEU A 129 -24.02 -10.11 2.92
CA LEU A 129 -25.35 -10.03 2.34
C LEU A 129 -25.33 -9.42 0.92
N ALA A 130 -24.48 -8.42 0.69
CA ALA A 130 -24.32 -7.83 -0.64
C ALA A 130 -23.80 -8.87 -1.65
N PHE A 131 -22.74 -9.59 -1.30
CA PHE A 131 -22.18 -10.65 -2.15
C PHE A 131 -23.20 -11.78 -2.39
N GLN A 132 -23.96 -12.18 -1.37
CA GLN A 132 -25.05 -13.13 -1.52
C GLN A 132 -26.09 -12.68 -2.54
N LYS A 133 -26.50 -11.39 -2.51
CA LYS A 133 -27.47 -10.82 -3.47
C LYS A 133 -26.90 -10.74 -4.88
N ILE A 134 -25.65 -10.31 -5.05
CA ILE A 134 -24.96 -10.28 -6.35
C ILE A 134 -24.97 -11.66 -6.98
N ARG A 135 -24.64 -12.71 -6.22
CA ARG A 135 -24.70 -14.10 -6.66
C ARG A 135 -26.13 -14.53 -7.02
N GLN A 136 -27.13 -14.22 -6.18
CA GLN A 136 -28.52 -14.64 -6.39
C GLN A 136 -29.16 -14.05 -7.64
N THR A 137 -28.66 -12.92 -8.10
CA THR A 137 -29.14 -12.23 -9.30
C THR A 137 -28.25 -12.49 -10.51
N ASP A 138 -27.21 -13.32 -10.39
CA ASP A 138 -26.18 -13.54 -11.41
C ASP A 138 -25.63 -12.22 -11.99
N SER A 139 -25.58 -11.18 -11.13
CA SER A 139 -25.05 -9.86 -11.52
C SER A 139 -23.55 -9.92 -11.71
N THR A 140 -23.05 -9.37 -12.80
CA THR A 140 -21.62 -9.42 -13.13
C THR A 140 -20.76 -8.85 -12.00
N PHE A 141 -19.79 -9.65 -11.55
CA PHE A 141 -18.79 -9.27 -10.55
C PHE A 141 -17.39 -9.40 -11.13
N ILE A 142 -16.60 -8.36 -10.98
CA ILE A 142 -15.20 -8.33 -11.42
C ILE A 142 -14.28 -8.52 -10.22
N SER A 143 -13.56 -9.62 -10.21
CA SER A 143 -12.51 -9.92 -9.24
C SER A 143 -11.14 -9.50 -9.77
N ARG A 144 -10.23 -9.19 -8.87
CA ARG A 144 -8.82 -9.03 -9.22
C ARG A 144 -8.17 -10.36 -9.63
N GLY A 145 -8.47 -11.47 -8.94
CA GLY A 145 -7.93 -12.79 -9.27
C GLY A 145 -6.40 -12.93 -9.12
N ASP A 146 -5.72 -12.01 -8.42
CA ASP A 146 -4.25 -11.83 -8.42
C ASP A 146 -3.57 -12.09 -7.06
N ASN A 147 -4.30 -12.66 -6.10
CA ASN A 147 -3.85 -12.89 -4.72
C ASN A 147 -3.39 -11.60 -4.00
N SER A 148 -3.92 -10.44 -4.40
CA SER A 148 -3.73 -9.16 -3.69
C SER A 148 -4.52 -9.11 -2.38
N GLY A 149 -4.25 -8.09 -1.55
CA GLY A 149 -5.03 -7.85 -0.33
C GLY A 149 -6.53 -7.72 -0.58
N THR A 150 -6.92 -7.05 -1.67
CA THR A 150 -8.33 -6.95 -2.09
C THR A 150 -8.89 -8.31 -2.49
N ASN A 151 -8.16 -9.11 -3.27
CA ASN A 151 -8.61 -10.44 -3.67
C ASN A 151 -8.67 -11.41 -2.49
N VAL A 152 -7.74 -11.32 -1.53
CA VAL A 152 -7.80 -12.08 -0.26
C VAL A 152 -9.06 -11.70 0.54
N LYS A 153 -9.37 -10.40 0.66
CA LYS A 153 -10.58 -9.90 1.33
C LYS A 153 -11.85 -10.37 0.62
N GLU A 154 -11.89 -10.28 -0.69
CA GLU A 154 -12.99 -10.75 -1.53
C GLU A 154 -13.28 -12.23 -1.28
N LYS A 155 -12.25 -13.09 -1.37
CA LYS A 155 -12.38 -14.52 -1.09
C LYS A 155 -12.86 -14.80 0.33
N ALA A 156 -12.44 -14.00 1.31
CA ALA A 156 -12.93 -14.12 2.67
C ALA A 156 -14.43 -13.79 2.78
N ILE A 157 -14.93 -12.78 2.04
CA ILE A 157 -16.37 -12.46 2.01
C ILE A 157 -17.15 -13.59 1.33
N TRP A 158 -16.69 -14.10 0.18
CA TRP A 158 -17.31 -15.27 -0.48
C TRP A 158 -17.33 -16.51 0.43
N GLY A 159 -16.27 -16.72 1.20
CA GLY A 159 -16.23 -17.79 2.22
C GLY A 159 -17.32 -17.64 3.28
N GLN A 160 -17.64 -16.39 3.71
CA GLN A 160 -18.76 -16.14 4.63
C GLN A 160 -20.14 -16.37 3.98
N VAL A 161 -20.26 -16.18 2.67
CA VAL A 161 -21.47 -16.56 1.91
C VAL A 161 -21.61 -18.08 1.82
N GLY A 162 -20.56 -18.84 2.12
CA GLY A 162 -20.51 -20.29 1.91
C GLY A 162 -20.39 -20.68 0.43
N TYR A 163 -19.73 -19.84 -0.37
CA TYR A 163 -19.54 -20.04 -1.80
C TYR A 163 -18.13 -19.65 -2.24
N THR A 164 -17.64 -20.30 -3.27
CA THR A 164 -16.37 -19.95 -3.91
C THR A 164 -16.62 -19.82 -5.40
N PRO A 165 -16.81 -18.60 -5.92
CA PRO A 165 -17.04 -18.39 -7.34
C PRO A 165 -15.79 -18.72 -8.15
N SER A 166 -16.01 -19.12 -9.40
CA SER A 166 -14.95 -19.48 -10.32
C SER A 166 -15.33 -19.09 -11.74
N PRO A 167 -14.45 -18.45 -12.53
CA PRO A 167 -14.75 -18.11 -13.93
C PRO A 167 -15.12 -19.32 -14.80
N ALA A 168 -14.71 -20.52 -14.41
CA ALA A 168 -15.02 -21.75 -15.14
C ALA A 168 -16.48 -22.19 -14.96
N ASN A 169 -17.10 -21.88 -13.82
CA ASN A 169 -18.42 -22.36 -13.45
C ASN A 169 -19.48 -21.24 -13.37
N ASP A 170 -19.05 -19.99 -13.18
CA ASP A 170 -19.90 -18.84 -12.90
C ASP A 170 -19.68 -17.78 -13.96
N SER A 171 -20.57 -17.73 -14.98
CA SER A 171 -20.44 -16.80 -16.09
C SER A 171 -20.55 -15.30 -15.67
N TRP A 172 -21.11 -15.04 -14.48
CA TRP A 172 -21.24 -13.71 -13.89
C TRP A 172 -19.97 -13.27 -13.14
N TYR A 173 -19.03 -14.19 -12.86
CA TYR A 173 -17.79 -13.90 -12.13
C TYR A 173 -16.60 -13.89 -13.08
N LEU A 174 -15.93 -12.74 -13.17
CA LEU A 174 -14.81 -12.54 -14.09
C LEU A 174 -13.56 -12.13 -13.30
N GLU A 175 -12.41 -12.67 -13.65
CA GLU A 175 -11.12 -12.28 -13.08
C GLU A 175 -10.29 -11.48 -14.07
N THR A 176 -9.70 -10.37 -13.63
CA THR A 176 -8.84 -9.53 -14.47
C THR A 176 -7.37 -9.97 -14.45
N GLY A 177 -6.92 -10.55 -13.35
CA GLY A 177 -5.49 -10.81 -13.11
C GLY A 177 -4.65 -9.52 -13.00
N GLN A 178 -5.29 -8.36 -12.71
CA GLN A 178 -4.64 -7.05 -12.78
C GLN A 178 -4.75 -6.25 -11.48
N GLY A 179 -4.05 -5.09 -11.44
CA GLY A 179 -4.10 -4.15 -10.33
C GLY A 179 -5.48 -3.52 -10.11
N MET A 180 -5.65 -2.86 -8.94
CA MET A 180 -6.97 -2.36 -8.52
C MET A 180 -7.54 -1.31 -9.49
N GLY A 181 -6.71 -0.36 -9.94
CA GLY A 181 -7.15 0.67 -10.88
C GLY A 181 -7.67 0.09 -12.20
N ALA A 182 -6.94 -0.87 -12.80
CA ALA A 182 -7.36 -1.56 -14.02
C ALA A 182 -8.65 -2.37 -13.79
N THR A 183 -8.79 -3.01 -12.63
CA THR A 183 -10.01 -3.77 -12.27
C THR A 183 -11.22 -2.83 -12.14
N LEU A 184 -11.06 -1.65 -11.54
CA LEU A 184 -12.10 -0.62 -11.47
C LEU A 184 -12.53 -0.15 -12.87
N THR A 185 -11.56 0.07 -13.76
CA THR A 185 -11.85 0.46 -15.15
C THR A 185 -12.69 -0.62 -15.87
N VAL A 186 -12.30 -1.88 -15.76
CA VAL A 186 -13.06 -3.00 -16.36
C VAL A 186 -14.46 -3.12 -15.75
N ALA A 187 -14.58 -2.96 -14.41
CA ALA A 187 -15.89 -2.98 -13.75
C ALA A 187 -16.79 -1.83 -14.22
N SER A 188 -16.22 -0.63 -14.40
CA SER A 188 -16.92 0.54 -14.95
C SER A 188 -17.42 0.30 -16.37
N GLU A 189 -16.56 -0.16 -17.28
CA GLU A 189 -16.92 -0.46 -18.68
C GLU A 189 -17.99 -1.56 -18.81
N LYS A 190 -17.97 -2.52 -17.89
CA LYS A 190 -18.92 -3.66 -17.88
C LYS A 190 -20.18 -3.39 -17.05
N HIS A 191 -20.31 -2.20 -16.43
CA HIS A 191 -21.39 -1.89 -15.48
C HIS A 191 -21.54 -3.00 -14.43
N ALA A 192 -20.44 -3.42 -13.85
CA ALA A 192 -20.33 -4.57 -12.97
C ALA A 192 -20.00 -4.17 -11.53
N TYR A 193 -20.24 -5.08 -10.61
CA TYR A 193 -19.82 -4.93 -9.21
C TYR A 193 -18.35 -5.31 -9.05
N THR A 194 -17.68 -4.67 -8.10
CA THR A 194 -16.34 -5.08 -7.66
C THR A 194 -16.08 -4.66 -6.21
N LEU A 195 -15.12 -5.32 -5.57
CA LEU A 195 -14.55 -4.89 -4.30
C LEU A 195 -13.34 -4.01 -4.57
N THR A 196 -13.24 -2.87 -3.91
CA THR A 196 -12.09 -1.96 -4.00
C THR A 196 -11.77 -1.38 -2.64
N ASP A 197 -10.56 -0.89 -2.42
CA ASP A 197 -10.27 0.02 -1.32
C ASP A 197 -10.74 1.44 -1.66
N ASP A 198 -11.13 2.20 -0.64
CA ASP A 198 -11.66 3.56 -0.81
C ASP A 198 -10.61 4.53 -1.35
N GLY A 199 -9.34 4.36 -0.98
CA GLY A 199 -8.24 5.18 -1.49
C GLY A 199 -8.12 5.10 -3.01
N THR A 200 -8.05 3.89 -3.58
CA THR A 200 -7.99 3.71 -5.04
C THR A 200 -9.27 4.20 -5.72
N TYR A 201 -10.43 3.95 -5.11
CA TYR A 201 -11.70 4.44 -5.66
C TYR A 201 -11.73 5.96 -5.76
N TYR A 202 -11.43 6.69 -4.67
CA TYR A 202 -11.45 8.16 -4.69
C TYR A 202 -10.39 8.76 -5.62
N ALA A 203 -9.22 8.14 -5.71
CA ALA A 203 -8.17 8.58 -6.64
C ALA A 203 -8.61 8.52 -8.12
N LEU A 204 -9.49 7.58 -8.47
CA LEU A 204 -9.94 7.35 -9.84
C LEU A 204 -11.41 7.74 -10.10
N GLN A 205 -12.15 8.16 -9.08
CA GLN A 205 -13.61 8.36 -9.11
C GLN A 205 -14.09 9.18 -10.31
N SER A 206 -13.37 10.24 -10.68
CA SER A 206 -13.75 11.13 -11.78
C SER A 206 -13.76 10.45 -13.16
N SER A 207 -13.09 9.30 -13.30
CA SER A 207 -12.99 8.52 -14.53
C SER A 207 -13.88 7.26 -14.56
N LEU A 208 -14.64 7.01 -13.48
CA LEU A 208 -15.43 5.79 -13.30
C LEU A 208 -16.92 6.09 -13.36
N ASP A 209 -17.67 5.21 -14.05
CA ASP A 209 -19.14 5.17 -13.99
C ASP A 209 -19.58 4.12 -12.97
N LEU A 210 -19.08 4.25 -11.75
CA LEU A 210 -19.38 3.38 -10.61
C LEU A 210 -19.76 4.22 -9.39
N GLN A 211 -20.69 3.71 -8.59
CA GLN A 211 -21.11 4.31 -7.33
C GLN A 211 -20.73 3.43 -6.16
N ILE A 212 -20.49 4.05 -4.99
CA ILE A 212 -20.37 3.33 -3.73
C ILE A 212 -21.75 2.80 -3.35
N LEU A 213 -21.90 1.47 -3.32
CA LEU A 213 -23.16 0.83 -2.99
C LEU A 213 -23.16 0.26 -1.58
N VAL A 214 -22.02 -0.27 -1.11
CA VAL A 214 -21.88 -0.80 0.25
C VAL A 214 -20.64 -0.25 0.92
N ALA A 215 -20.81 0.31 2.10
CA ALA A 215 -19.74 0.84 2.95
C ALA A 215 -20.10 0.67 4.44
N GLY A 216 -19.11 0.83 5.32
CA GLY A 216 -19.29 0.91 6.77
C GLY A 216 -19.53 -0.43 7.48
N ASP A 217 -19.37 -1.56 6.80
CA ASP A 217 -19.27 -2.87 7.45
C ASP A 217 -17.91 -2.97 8.18
N PRO A 218 -17.86 -3.33 9.48
CA PRO A 218 -16.59 -3.57 10.18
C PRO A 218 -15.70 -4.61 9.49
N PHE A 219 -16.26 -5.59 8.80
CA PHE A 219 -15.50 -6.60 8.05
C PHE A 219 -14.74 -5.99 6.85
N LEU A 220 -15.12 -4.83 6.37
CA LEU A 220 -14.45 -4.07 5.30
C LEU A 220 -13.27 -3.23 5.80
N PHE A 221 -12.81 -3.41 7.04
CA PHE A 221 -11.60 -2.78 7.54
C PHE A 221 -10.35 -3.28 6.80
N ASN A 222 -9.46 -2.36 6.43
CA ASN A 222 -8.30 -2.63 5.60
C ASN A 222 -7.04 -2.03 6.23
N GLN A 223 -6.32 -2.85 7.01
CA GLN A 223 -5.11 -2.47 7.71
C GLN A 223 -3.89 -2.61 6.82
N TYR A 224 -3.04 -1.59 6.78
CA TYR A 224 -1.72 -1.59 6.15
C TYR A 224 -0.63 -1.74 7.20
N HIS A 225 0.33 -2.62 6.93
CA HIS A 225 1.50 -2.81 7.76
C HIS A 225 2.78 -2.60 6.96
N ILE A 226 3.83 -2.10 7.65
CA ILE A 226 5.20 -2.15 7.18
C ILE A 226 5.89 -3.34 7.84
N ILE A 227 6.63 -4.12 7.05
CA ILE A 227 7.40 -5.28 7.51
C ILE A 227 8.84 -5.07 7.08
N VAL A 228 9.76 -5.07 8.03
CA VAL A 228 11.21 -5.09 7.75
C VAL A 228 11.61 -6.53 7.46
N VAL A 229 12.29 -6.77 6.34
CA VAL A 229 12.76 -8.10 5.96
C VAL A 229 13.87 -8.58 6.90
N SER A 230 13.85 -9.85 7.25
CA SER A 230 14.79 -10.42 8.21
C SER A 230 16.22 -10.56 7.62
N PRO A 231 17.23 -9.92 8.22
CA PRO A 231 18.63 -10.07 7.78
C PRO A 231 19.20 -11.46 8.06
N SER A 232 18.55 -12.24 8.93
CA SER A 232 19.01 -13.59 9.25
C SER A 232 18.90 -14.55 8.07
N GLN A 233 18.01 -14.28 7.13
CA GLN A 233 17.84 -15.07 5.90
C GLN A 233 18.54 -14.45 4.71
N HIS A 234 18.74 -13.12 4.70
CA HIS A 234 19.25 -12.36 3.57
C HIS A 234 20.23 -11.28 4.01
N ALA A 235 21.53 -11.55 3.93
CA ALA A 235 22.59 -10.63 4.36
C ALA A 235 22.67 -9.33 3.52
N ASN A 236 22.02 -9.28 2.35
CA ASN A 236 21.97 -8.10 1.47
C ASN A 236 20.91 -7.08 1.89
N VAL A 237 20.00 -7.42 2.80
CA VAL A 237 18.94 -6.52 3.28
C VAL A 237 19.57 -5.35 4.04
N LYS A 238 19.18 -4.13 3.69
CA LYS A 238 19.65 -2.88 4.29
C LYS A 238 18.83 -2.56 5.54
N VAL A 239 19.02 -3.37 6.57
CA VAL A 239 18.18 -3.41 7.78
C VAL A 239 18.10 -2.05 8.48
N ASP A 240 19.23 -1.32 8.59
CA ASP A 240 19.24 -0.02 9.26
C ASP A 240 18.38 1.00 8.49
N ALA A 241 18.50 1.06 7.16
CA ALA A 241 17.68 1.92 6.32
C ALA A 241 16.19 1.50 6.33
N ALA A 242 15.93 0.20 6.39
CA ALA A 242 14.59 -0.37 6.47
C ALA A 242 13.89 -0.01 7.79
N LEU A 243 14.61 -0.12 8.91
CA LEU A 243 14.13 0.32 10.24
C LEU A 243 13.91 1.83 10.28
N GLU A 244 14.81 2.63 9.70
CA GLU A 244 14.68 4.08 9.66
C GLU A 244 13.42 4.49 8.88
N TYR A 245 13.13 3.84 7.74
CA TYR A 245 11.91 4.08 6.98
C TYR A 245 10.66 3.67 7.75
N ALA A 246 10.66 2.48 8.36
CA ALA A 246 9.54 2.01 9.17
C ALA A 246 9.26 2.96 10.35
N HIS A 247 10.29 3.37 11.09
CA HIS A 247 10.18 4.31 12.20
C HIS A 247 9.69 5.69 11.74
N TRP A 248 10.15 6.17 10.57
CA TRP A 248 9.70 7.45 10.03
C TRP A 248 8.21 7.43 9.70
N LEU A 249 7.72 6.35 9.05
CA LEU A 249 6.30 6.20 8.72
C LEU A 249 5.40 6.20 9.96
N VAL A 250 5.84 5.60 11.06
CA VAL A 250 5.07 5.53 12.30
C VAL A 250 5.38 6.69 13.26
N SER A 251 6.31 7.58 12.93
CA SER A 251 6.60 8.77 13.71
C SER A 251 5.44 9.77 13.71
N PRO A 252 5.36 10.72 14.67
CA PRO A 252 4.37 11.78 14.63
C PRO A 252 4.38 12.57 13.30
N ARG A 253 5.57 12.72 12.69
CA ARG A 253 5.74 13.38 11.38
C ARG A 253 5.10 12.56 10.25
N GLY A 254 5.48 11.29 10.10
CA GLY A 254 4.93 10.39 9.07
C GLY A 254 3.43 10.22 9.21
N GLN A 255 2.93 10.02 10.43
CA GLN A 255 1.50 9.88 10.71
C GLN A 255 0.70 11.16 10.39
N ALA A 256 1.26 12.35 10.66
CA ALA A 256 0.62 13.61 10.27
C ALA A 256 0.55 13.78 8.74
N LEU A 257 1.61 13.39 8.00
CA LEU A 257 1.64 13.43 6.55
C LEU A 257 0.62 12.45 5.95
N ILE A 258 0.56 11.22 6.44
CA ILE A 258 -0.43 10.21 6.00
C ILE A 258 -1.86 10.71 6.27
N GLY A 259 -2.13 11.22 7.47
CA GLY A 259 -3.45 11.71 7.85
C GLY A 259 -3.88 13.00 7.14
N GLY A 260 -2.93 13.77 6.63
CA GLY A 260 -3.18 14.99 5.84
C GLY A 260 -3.24 14.75 4.33
N TYR A 261 -2.97 13.53 3.85
CA TYR A 261 -2.98 13.24 2.42
C TYR A 261 -4.41 13.06 1.90
N GLU A 262 -4.81 13.95 0.99
CA GLU A 262 -6.17 13.99 0.44
C GLU A 262 -6.14 14.11 -1.09
N ILE A 263 -7.09 13.47 -1.75
CA ILE A 263 -7.36 13.65 -3.19
C ILE A 263 -8.85 14.01 -3.35
N GLY A 264 -9.14 15.07 -4.07
CA GLY A 264 -10.51 15.51 -4.32
C GLY A 264 -11.30 15.86 -3.04
N GLY A 265 -10.62 16.22 -1.96
CA GLY A 265 -11.23 16.48 -0.64
C GLY A 265 -11.52 15.22 0.19
N HIS A 266 -11.07 14.05 -0.26
CA HIS A 266 -11.20 12.80 0.47
C HIS A 266 -9.84 12.40 1.08
N ARG A 267 -9.84 12.14 2.39
CA ARG A 267 -8.69 11.53 3.07
C ARG A 267 -8.62 10.06 2.67
N LEU A 268 -7.49 9.64 2.08
CA LEU A 268 -7.34 8.28 1.57
C LEU A 268 -6.92 7.27 2.64
N PHE A 269 -6.25 7.74 3.70
CA PHE A 269 -5.75 6.87 4.77
C PHE A 269 -5.95 7.52 6.14
N THR A 270 -6.22 6.71 7.13
CA THR A 270 -6.24 7.11 8.54
C THR A 270 -5.01 6.52 9.24
N PRO A 271 -4.14 7.34 9.82
CA PRO A 271 -3.01 6.87 10.61
C PRO A 271 -3.49 6.12 11.85
N ASN A 272 -2.77 5.06 12.27
CA ASN A 272 -3.18 4.25 13.41
C ASN A 272 -2.04 3.57 14.17
N TYR A 273 -0.86 4.16 14.15
CA TYR A 273 0.31 3.59 14.83
C TYR A 273 0.17 3.49 16.36
N ASP A 274 -0.69 4.28 16.99
CA ASP A 274 -0.93 4.27 18.43
C ASP A 274 -1.55 2.97 18.98
N ARG A 275 -1.82 2.00 18.10
CA ARG A 275 -2.28 0.66 18.46
C ARG A 275 -1.10 -0.19 18.92
N THR A 276 -1.02 -0.42 20.22
CA THR A 276 0.08 -1.15 20.90
C THR A 276 0.02 -2.67 20.76
N ASP A 277 -0.98 -3.21 20.07
CA ASP A 277 -1.27 -4.64 19.91
C ASP A 277 -0.52 -5.31 18.73
N LEU A 278 0.24 -4.53 17.97
CA LEU A 278 0.96 -5.02 16.78
C LEU A 278 2.44 -4.77 16.98
N GLY A 279 3.23 -5.84 17.03
CA GLY A 279 4.68 -5.82 17.27
C GLY A 279 5.39 -4.67 16.56
N VAL A 280 6.10 -3.88 17.35
CA VAL A 280 6.76 -2.64 16.91
C VAL A 280 8.11 -2.99 16.31
N CYS A 281 8.40 -2.42 15.15
CA CYS A 281 9.75 -2.34 14.66
C CYS A 281 10.61 -1.44 15.57
#